data_6e3edd1cf5f99528514aae6b040adc6b
#
_entry.id   6e3edd1cf5f99528514aae6b040adc6b
#
_cell.length_a   1.000
_cell.length_b   1.000
_cell.length_c   1.000
_cell.angle_alpha   90.00
_cell.angle_beta   90.00
_cell.angle_gamma   90.00
#
_symmetry.space_group_name_H-M   'P 1'
#
loop_
_entity.id
_entity.type
_entity.pdbx_description
1 polymer ?
#
loop_
_entity_poly.entity_id
_entity_poly.type
_entity_poly.pdbx_seq_one_letter_code
_entity_poly.pdbx_strand_id
1 'polypeptide(L)'
;MNMKDAFRFQNKLQTLMGTAQDILSSSRNITKVENTYLRKKVMPEAEDEVTVDQPTSEYSEQITCVAEFLLYLMTEKEKLGAAIYQAKATLDLQAGLDGEIGLNSTRQELAGLFRRMTEVRNSETLIPNGGTGFRFNNEGNQVSYRCDVKKVVTINFDRNKVRKMCADLSKKSDEISGQIDAAVVNTQVAYEAPFDVNDTFSDVFEA
;
A
#
# COMPACT_ATOMS: atom_id res chain seq x y z
N MET A 1 10.96 -4.36 23.33
CA MET A 1 10.44 -5.30 22.30
C MET A 1 11.41 -5.38 21.11
N ASN A 2 11.32 -6.39 20.23
CA ASN A 2 12.11 -6.38 19.00
C ASN A 2 11.53 -5.42 17.95
N MET A 3 12.30 -5.11 16.90
CA MET A 3 11.88 -4.12 15.89
C MET A 3 10.66 -4.58 15.07
N LYS A 4 10.47 -5.90 14.85
CA LYS A 4 9.29 -6.46 14.19
C LYS A 4 8.02 -6.20 15.01
N ASP A 5 8.09 -6.42 16.31
CA ASP A 5 6.95 -6.16 17.20
C ASP A 5 6.68 -4.66 17.34
N ALA A 6 7.73 -3.83 17.31
CA ALA A 6 7.58 -2.37 17.29
C ALA A 6 6.83 -1.88 16.05
N PHE A 7 7.12 -2.41 14.87
CA PHE A 7 6.36 -2.10 13.64
C PHE A 7 4.91 -2.60 13.70
N ARG A 8 4.67 -3.79 14.27
CA ARG A 8 3.30 -4.28 14.48
C ARG A 8 2.53 -3.36 15.41
N PHE A 9 3.16 -2.92 16.51
CA PHE A 9 2.53 -2.00 17.45
C PHE A 9 2.30 -0.62 16.84
N GLN A 10 3.20 -0.13 15.99
CA GLN A 10 3.01 1.11 15.23
C GLN A 10 1.77 1.05 14.32
N ASN A 11 1.56 -0.09 13.64
CA ASN A 11 0.36 -0.31 12.83
C ASN A 11 -0.90 -0.38 13.70
N LYS A 12 -0.81 -0.98 14.88
CA LYS A 12 -1.90 -1.00 15.86
C LYS A 12 -2.30 0.40 16.30
N LEU A 13 -1.35 1.24 16.70
CA LEU A 13 -1.60 2.64 17.05
C LEU A 13 -2.28 3.38 15.89
N GLN A 14 -1.81 3.17 14.65
CA GLN A 14 -2.41 3.80 13.48
C GLN A 14 -3.87 3.36 13.27
N THR A 15 -4.19 2.08 13.49
CA THR A 15 -5.55 1.54 13.39
C THR A 15 -6.46 2.16 14.45
N LEU A 16 -6.02 2.21 15.71
CA LEU A 16 -6.79 2.82 16.81
C LEU A 16 -7.03 4.32 16.56
N MET A 17 -6.00 5.04 16.09
CA MET A 17 -6.13 6.45 15.70
C MET A 17 -7.14 6.63 14.57
N GLY A 18 -7.12 5.75 13.56
CA GLY A 18 -8.09 5.76 12.45
C GLY A 18 -9.53 5.60 12.98
N THR A 19 -9.76 4.64 13.86
CA THR A 19 -11.08 4.43 14.49
C THR A 19 -11.55 5.68 15.27
N ALA A 20 -10.66 6.27 16.08
CA ALA A 20 -10.98 7.51 16.82
C ALA A 20 -11.31 8.67 15.86
N GLN A 21 -10.54 8.82 14.78
CA GLN A 21 -10.78 9.85 13.76
C GLN A 21 -12.12 9.64 13.04
N ASP A 22 -12.47 8.39 12.71
CA ASP A 22 -13.76 8.07 12.07
C ASP A 22 -14.93 8.43 12.99
N ILE A 23 -14.82 8.14 14.30
CA ILE A 23 -15.84 8.53 15.29
C ILE A 23 -15.97 10.05 15.33
N LEU A 24 -14.86 10.79 15.42
CA LEU A 24 -14.82 12.25 15.56
C LEU A 24 -15.20 13.00 14.28
N SER A 25 -14.99 12.40 13.10
CA SER A 25 -15.32 13.02 11.81
C SER A 25 -16.81 12.96 11.47
N SER A 26 -17.57 12.08 12.12
CA SER A 26 -18.99 11.94 11.88
C SER A 26 -19.78 13.04 12.59
N SER A 27 -20.45 13.90 11.83
CA SER A 27 -21.31 14.96 12.40
C SER A 27 -22.41 14.40 13.30
N ARG A 28 -22.94 13.20 13.04
CA ARG A 28 -23.95 12.53 13.86
C ARG A 28 -23.44 12.14 15.24
N ASN A 29 -22.14 11.95 15.40
CA ASN A 29 -21.53 11.62 16.69
C ASN A 29 -21.20 12.87 17.51
N ILE A 30 -20.78 13.95 16.84
CA ILE A 30 -20.31 15.19 17.50
C ILE A 30 -21.42 16.23 17.68
N THR A 31 -22.60 16.01 17.10
CA THR A 31 -23.76 16.91 17.25
C THR A 31 -25.01 16.12 17.65
N LYS A 32 -25.84 16.72 18.46
CA LYS A 32 -27.19 16.21 18.77
C LYS A 32 -28.18 17.02 17.96
N VAL A 33 -28.93 16.33 17.10
CA VAL A 33 -29.97 16.98 16.27
C VAL A 33 -31.33 16.54 16.75
N GLU A 34 -32.13 17.52 17.15
CA GLU A 34 -33.57 17.34 17.54
C GLU A 34 -34.45 18.05 16.50
N ASN A 35 -35.32 17.30 15.86
CA ASN A 35 -36.28 17.83 14.90
C ASN A 35 -37.63 17.90 15.54
N THR A 36 -38.17 19.11 15.73
CA THR A 36 -39.52 19.34 16.24
C THR A 36 -40.49 19.60 15.08
N TYR A 37 -41.36 18.66 14.82
CA TYR A 37 -42.41 18.80 13.82
C TYR A 37 -43.58 19.61 14.42
N LEU A 38 -43.70 20.90 14.08
CA LEU A 38 -44.69 21.82 14.58
C LEU A 38 -46.06 21.55 13.93
N ARG A 39 -46.65 20.37 14.22
CA ARG A 39 -47.93 19.91 13.64
C ARG A 39 -49.11 20.77 14.11
N LYS A 40 -49.07 21.21 15.37
CA LYS A 40 -50.08 22.06 16.01
C LYS A 40 -50.28 23.40 15.30
N LYS A 41 -49.22 23.89 14.62
CA LYS A 41 -49.28 25.13 13.85
C LYS A 41 -50.17 25.04 12.60
N VAL A 42 -50.31 23.84 12.03
CA VAL A 42 -51.10 23.58 10.82
C VAL A 42 -52.45 22.95 11.18
N MET A 43 -52.45 22.07 12.18
CA MET A 43 -53.61 21.35 12.66
C MET A 43 -53.67 21.49 14.20
N PRO A 44 -54.56 22.38 14.74
CA PRO A 44 -54.56 22.71 16.18
C PRO A 44 -54.82 21.51 17.10
N GLU A 45 -55.48 20.45 16.58
CA GLU A 45 -55.78 19.21 17.30
C GLU A 45 -54.65 18.21 17.34
N ALA A 46 -53.61 18.41 16.52
CA ALA A 46 -52.42 17.56 16.49
C ALA A 46 -51.41 18.00 17.54
N GLU A 47 -50.67 17.03 18.10
CA GLU A 47 -49.54 17.32 18.97
C GLU A 47 -48.25 17.43 18.17
N ASP A 48 -47.35 18.31 18.63
CA ASP A 48 -45.99 18.43 18.06
C ASP A 48 -45.20 17.17 18.38
N GLU A 49 -44.39 16.72 17.45
CA GLU A 49 -43.56 15.53 17.59
C GLU A 49 -42.08 15.92 17.57
N VAL A 50 -41.33 15.41 18.52
CA VAL A 50 -39.87 15.58 18.57
C VAL A 50 -39.19 14.26 18.20
N THR A 51 -38.32 14.31 17.21
CA THR A 51 -37.45 13.19 16.84
C THR A 51 -36.01 13.57 17.05
N VAL A 52 -35.19 12.64 17.55
CA VAL A 52 -33.77 12.82 17.77
C VAL A 52 -32.98 11.92 16.79
N ASP A 53 -32.08 12.51 16.05
CA ASP A 53 -31.22 11.75 15.17
C ASP A 53 -30.30 10.82 15.98
N GLN A 54 -30.24 9.56 15.57
CA GLN A 54 -29.38 8.58 16.25
C GLN A 54 -27.93 8.72 15.82
N PRO A 55 -27.00 8.70 16.77
CA PRO A 55 -25.56 8.66 16.45
C PRO A 55 -25.17 7.35 15.75
N THR A 56 -24.03 7.36 15.10
CA THR A 56 -23.49 6.17 14.39
C THR A 56 -22.50 5.37 15.25
N SER A 57 -22.07 5.90 16.39
CA SER A 57 -21.14 5.27 17.32
C SER A 57 -21.69 5.22 18.73
N GLU A 58 -21.43 4.13 19.44
CA GLU A 58 -21.72 3.97 20.86
C GLU A 58 -20.97 4.98 21.75
N TYR A 59 -19.83 5.50 21.26
CA TYR A 59 -19.02 6.49 21.97
C TYR A 59 -19.48 7.94 21.77
N SER A 60 -20.63 8.17 21.16
CA SER A 60 -21.15 9.52 20.89
C SER A 60 -21.40 10.38 22.14
N GLU A 61 -21.62 9.77 23.30
CA GLU A 61 -21.73 10.48 24.58
C GLU A 61 -20.37 10.81 25.22
N GLN A 62 -19.29 10.21 24.71
CA GLN A 62 -17.92 10.32 25.24
C GLN A 62 -16.96 10.98 24.24
N ILE A 63 -17.45 11.85 23.38
CA ILE A 63 -16.67 12.43 22.28
C ILE A 63 -15.40 13.15 22.78
N THR A 64 -15.49 13.85 23.90
CA THR A 64 -14.32 14.52 24.49
C THR A 64 -13.27 13.49 24.91
N CYS A 65 -13.68 12.38 25.55
CA CYS A 65 -12.76 11.30 25.94
C CYS A 65 -12.12 10.64 24.71
N VAL A 66 -12.89 10.45 23.60
CA VAL A 66 -12.34 9.94 22.34
C VAL A 66 -11.28 10.90 21.76
N ALA A 67 -11.51 12.22 21.87
CA ALA A 67 -10.52 13.21 21.42
C ALA A 67 -9.25 13.21 22.30
N GLU A 68 -9.38 13.10 23.62
CA GLU A 68 -8.27 12.96 24.55
C GLU A 68 -7.50 11.66 24.30
N PHE A 69 -8.22 10.57 24.07
CA PHE A 69 -7.62 9.28 23.71
C PHE A 69 -6.82 9.35 22.40
N LEU A 70 -7.33 10.05 21.40
CA LEU A 70 -6.60 10.28 20.14
C LEU A 70 -5.26 11.01 20.38
N LEU A 71 -5.24 12.02 21.26
CA LEU A 71 -4.02 12.72 21.66
C LEU A 71 -3.05 11.81 22.43
N TYR A 72 -3.58 10.95 23.31
CA TYR A 72 -2.78 9.94 23.98
C TYR A 72 -2.11 8.98 23.00
N LEU A 73 -2.89 8.43 22.03
CA LEU A 73 -2.36 7.56 20.98
C LEU A 73 -1.28 8.25 20.14
N MET A 74 -1.46 9.54 19.84
CA MET A 74 -0.46 10.33 19.13
C MET A 74 0.85 10.43 19.93
N THR A 75 0.76 10.69 21.23
CA THR A 75 1.92 10.75 22.13
C THR A 75 2.67 9.41 22.17
N GLU A 76 1.94 8.30 22.26
CA GLU A 76 2.54 6.95 22.24
C GLU A 76 3.20 6.65 20.89
N LYS A 77 2.59 7.08 19.79
CA LYS A 77 3.16 6.95 18.44
C LYS A 77 4.47 7.74 18.29
N GLU A 78 4.55 8.93 18.86
CA GLU A 78 5.79 9.75 18.88
C GLU A 78 6.90 9.06 19.69
N LYS A 79 6.60 8.55 20.88
CA LYS A 79 7.56 7.81 21.72
C LYS A 79 8.10 6.57 21.02
N LEU A 80 7.20 5.77 20.44
CA LEU A 80 7.57 4.59 19.68
C LEU A 80 8.40 4.94 18.45
N GLY A 81 8.01 5.99 17.72
CA GLY A 81 8.74 6.47 16.54
C GLY A 81 10.17 6.88 16.88
N ALA A 82 10.36 7.60 17.99
CA ALA A 82 11.68 7.99 18.47
C ALA A 82 12.54 6.77 18.86
N ALA A 83 11.94 5.78 19.55
CA ALA A 83 12.63 4.55 19.93
C ALA A 83 13.03 3.70 18.72
N ILE A 84 12.14 3.57 17.71
CA ILE A 84 12.45 2.90 16.45
C ILE A 84 13.59 3.62 15.71
N TYR A 85 13.56 4.94 15.65
CA TYR A 85 14.61 5.72 15.00
C TYR A 85 15.97 5.48 15.65
N GLN A 86 16.04 5.49 16.99
CA GLN A 86 17.27 5.20 17.72
C GLN A 86 17.75 3.77 17.47
N ALA A 87 16.84 2.79 17.49
CA ALA A 87 17.19 1.40 17.20
C ALA A 87 17.71 1.21 15.78
N LYS A 88 17.11 1.86 14.78
CA LYS A 88 17.59 1.85 13.38
C LYS A 88 19.02 2.42 13.25
N ALA A 89 19.38 3.42 14.05
CA ALA A 89 20.70 4.03 14.01
C ALA A 89 21.83 3.10 14.51
N THR A 90 21.49 2.02 15.24
CA THR A 90 22.47 1.02 15.72
C THR A 90 22.74 -0.09 14.71
N LEU A 91 22.01 -0.13 13.57
CA LEU A 91 22.15 -1.18 12.58
C LEU A 91 23.38 -0.95 11.70
N ASP A 92 24.17 -2.01 11.52
CA ASP A 92 25.30 -2.03 10.59
C ASP A 92 24.82 -2.38 9.16
N LEU A 93 24.04 -1.45 8.58
CA LEU A 93 23.54 -1.52 7.19
C LEU A 93 24.05 -0.30 6.42
N GLN A 94 24.70 -0.54 5.29
CA GLN A 94 25.46 0.49 4.53
C GLN A 94 24.59 1.70 4.13
N ALA A 95 23.34 1.46 3.73
CA ALA A 95 22.36 2.50 3.39
C ALA A 95 21.30 2.72 4.49
N GLY A 96 21.49 2.15 5.69
CA GLY A 96 20.47 2.05 6.72
C GLY A 96 19.34 1.11 6.33
N LEU A 97 18.44 0.80 7.27
CA LEU A 97 17.38 -0.19 7.06
C LEU A 97 16.46 0.20 5.89
N ASP A 98 15.94 1.41 5.90
CA ASP A 98 14.97 1.86 4.88
C ASP A 98 15.63 2.00 3.50
N GLY A 99 16.89 2.44 3.45
CA GLY A 99 17.68 2.52 2.21
C GLY A 99 17.96 1.15 1.62
N GLU A 100 18.35 0.16 2.43
CA GLU A 100 18.58 -1.21 1.94
C GLU A 100 17.29 -1.88 1.48
N ILE A 101 16.15 -1.65 2.16
CA ILE A 101 14.84 -2.12 1.69
C ILE A 101 14.53 -1.56 0.30
N GLY A 102 14.68 -0.25 0.10
CA GLY A 102 14.42 0.39 -1.19
C GLY A 102 15.36 -0.09 -2.30
N LEU A 103 16.66 -0.18 -2.02
CA LEU A 103 17.65 -0.70 -2.97
C LEU A 103 17.40 -2.18 -3.29
N ASN A 104 16.96 -2.98 -2.32
CA ASN A 104 16.67 -4.38 -2.54
C ASN A 104 15.42 -4.60 -3.40
N SER A 105 14.38 -3.78 -3.22
CA SER A 105 13.22 -3.75 -4.13
C SER A 105 13.66 -3.48 -5.58
N THR A 106 14.52 -2.49 -5.80
CA THR A 106 15.07 -2.18 -7.13
C THR A 106 15.88 -3.35 -7.71
N ARG A 107 16.68 -4.05 -6.88
CA ARG A 107 17.43 -5.25 -7.33
C ARG A 107 16.47 -6.35 -7.79
N GLN A 108 15.38 -6.59 -7.06
CA GLN A 108 14.35 -7.58 -7.41
C GLN A 108 13.61 -7.22 -8.71
N GLU A 109 13.26 -5.96 -8.88
CA GLU A 109 12.64 -5.47 -10.12
C GLU A 109 13.53 -5.67 -11.34
N LEU A 110 14.82 -5.32 -11.23
CA LEU A 110 15.81 -5.53 -12.30
C LEU A 110 16.05 -7.02 -12.59
N ALA A 111 16.14 -7.86 -11.56
CA ALA A 111 16.23 -9.31 -11.73
C ALA A 111 15.00 -9.88 -12.45
N GLY A 112 13.78 -9.39 -12.10
CA GLY A 112 12.55 -9.73 -12.78
C GLY A 112 12.53 -9.28 -14.25
N LEU A 113 13.04 -8.08 -14.55
CA LEU A 113 13.18 -7.58 -15.92
C LEU A 113 14.14 -8.49 -16.73
N PHE A 114 15.32 -8.80 -16.20
CA PHE A 114 16.29 -9.65 -16.88
C PHE A 114 15.78 -11.09 -17.06
N ARG A 115 15.00 -11.60 -16.12
CA ARG A 115 14.34 -12.91 -16.26
C ARG A 115 13.41 -12.92 -17.47
N ARG A 116 12.51 -11.93 -17.57
CA ARG A 116 11.61 -11.79 -18.73
C ARG A 116 12.38 -11.67 -20.05
N MET A 117 13.50 -10.91 -20.07
CA MET A 117 14.36 -10.85 -21.28
C MET A 117 14.85 -12.23 -21.69
N THR A 118 15.30 -13.08 -20.74
CA THR A 118 15.81 -14.42 -21.07
C THR A 118 14.77 -15.39 -21.59
N GLU A 119 13.47 -15.10 -21.37
CA GLU A 119 12.34 -15.91 -21.84
C GLU A 119 11.98 -15.62 -23.30
N VAL A 120 12.38 -14.45 -23.82
CA VAL A 120 12.14 -14.08 -25.23
C VAL A 120 12.81 -15.09 -26.16
N ARG A 121 12.08 -15.56 -27.17
CA ARG A 121 12.57 -16.53 -28.15
C ARG A 121 12.57 -15.94 -29.55
N ASN A 122 13.50 -16.43 -30.37
CA ASN A 122 13.44 -16.20 -31.80
C ASN A 122 12.20 -16.90 -32.35
N SER A 123 11.54 -16.27 -33.31
CA SER A 123 10.39 -16.85 -33.99
C SER A 123 10.37 -16.43 -35.48
N GLU A 124 9.81 -17.31 -36.31
CA GLU A 124 9.53 -17.03 -37.70
C GLU A 124 8.07 -17.39 -37.97
N THR A 125 7.35 -16.46 -38.58
CA THR A 125 5.92 -16.62 -38.88
C THR A 125 5.66 -16.08 -40.27
N LEU A 126 4.95 -16.88 -41.09
CA LEU A 126 4.42 -16.44 -42.38
C LEU A 126 3.02 -15.87 -42.18
N ILE A 127 2.79 -14.66 -42.63
CA ILE A 127 1.49 -13.98 -42.56
C ILE A 127 0.94 -13.93 -43.99
N PRO A 128 0.01 -14.81 -44.35
CA PRO A 128 -0.56 -14.83 -45.72
C PRO A 128 -1.25 -13.50 -46.03
N ASN A 129 -0.98 -12.97 -47.22
CA ASN A 129 -1.55 -11.69 -47.68
C ASN A 129 -1.33 -10.51 -46.70
N GLY A 130 -0.33 -10.59 -45.80
CA GLY A 130 -0.06 -9.59 -44.77
C GLY A 130 0.53 -8.27 -45.26
N GLY A 131 1.09 -8.28 -46.48
CA GLY A 131 1.70 -7.13 -47.14
C GLY A 131 0.94 -6.63 -48.33
N THR A 132 1.23 -5.39 -48.73
CA THR A 132 0.72 -4.78 -49.99
C THR A 132 1.92 -4.31 -50.80
N GLY A 133 2.04 -4.83 -52.02
CA GLY A 133 2.97 -4.35 -53.04
C GLY A 133 2.23 -3.53 -54.10
N PHE A 134 3.02 -2.84 -54.93
CA PHE A 134 2.47 -2.05 -56.04
C PHE A 134 3.20 -2.45 -57.32
N ARG A 135 2.45 -2.48 -58.43
CA ARG A 135 2.99 -2.69 -59.79
C ARG A 135 2.28 -1.77 -60.76
N PHE A 136 2.91 -1.49 -61.88
CA PHE A 136 2.22 -0.83 -62.98
C PHE A 136 1.54 -1.85 -63.88
N ASN A 137 0.31 -1.56 -64.31
CA ASN A 137 -0.39 -2.33 -65.32
C ASN A 137 0.06 -1.93 -66.73
N ASN A 138 -0.48 -2.59 -67.79
CA ASN A 138 -0.11 -2.35 -69.13
C ASN A 138 -0.52 -0.94 -69.66
N GLU A 139 -1.37 -0.23 -68.90
CA GLU A 139 -1.86 1.14 -69.22
C GLU A 139 -1.02 2.20 -68.47
N GLY A 140 0.01 1.79 -67.70
CA GLY A 140 0.86 2.69 -66.93
C GLY A 140 0.27 3.12 -65.58
N ASN A 141 -0.88 2.57 -65.15
CA ASN A 141 -1.49 2.86 -63.86
C ASN A 141 -0.88 1.99 -62.74
N GLN A 142 -0.69 2.58 -61.58
CA GLN A 142 -0.23 1.87 -60.41
C GLN A 142 -1.38 1.05 -59.77
N VAL A 143 -1.19 -0.26 -59.66
CA VAL A 143 -2.15 -1.19 -59.04
C VAL A 143 -1.50 -1.89 -57.86
N SER A 144 -2.27 -2.05 -56.80
CA SER A 144 -1.82 -2.78 -55.61
C SER A 144 -2.05 -4.29 -55.78
N TYR A 145 -1.18 -5.08 -55.14
CA TYR A 145 -1.36 -6.52 -55.00
C TYR A 145 -1.01 -6.96 -53.57
N ARG A 146 -1.61 -8.06 -53.13
CA ARG A 146 -1.29 -8.66 -51.83
C ARG A 146 -0.11 -9.60 -51.95
N CYS A 147 0.73 -9.62 -50.95
CA CYS A 147 1.85 -10.55 -50.82
C CYS A 147 1.95 -11.09 -49.38
N ASP A 148 2.56 -12.24 -49.25
CA ASP A 148 2.83 -12.84 -47.97
C ASP A 148 3.97 -12.06 -47.26
N VAL A 149 3.89 -11.97 -45.94
CA VAL A 149 4.94 -11.36 -45.11
C VAL A 149 5.58 -12.42 -44.24
N LYS A 150 6.87 -12.63 -44.44
CA LYS A 150 7.70 -13.42 -43.53
C LYS A 150 8.17 -12.53 -42.41
N LYS A 151 7.56 -12.67 -41.21
CA LYS A 151 7.97 -11.99 -39.97
C LYS A 151 9.01 -12.83 -39.26
N VAL A 152 10.22 -12.32 -39.12
CA VAL A 152 11.30 -12.93 -38.35
C VAL A 152 11.57 -12.07 -37.13
N VAL A 153 11.48 -12.67 -35.95
CA VAL A 153 11.83 -12.04 -34.67
C VAL A 153 13.10 -12.68 -34.16
N THR A 154 14.13 -11.88 -33.97
CA THR A 154 15.41 -12.31 -33.41
C THR A 154 15.74 -11.48 -32.18
N ILE A 155 16.30 -12.12 -31.14
CA ILE A 155 16.84 -11.38 -29.99
C ILE A 155 18.08 -10.60 -30.41
N ASN A 156 18.20 -9.36 -29.89
CA ASN A 156 19.32 -8.46 -30.20
C ASN A 156 20.27 -8.24 -29.00
N PHE A 157 20.28 -9.18 -28.05
CA PHE A 157 21.11 -9.13 -26.86
C PHE A 157 21.77 -10.48 -26.57
N ASP A 158 22.85 -10.48 -25.79
CA ASP A 158 23.50 -11.69 -25.30
C ASP A 158 22.68 -12.29 -24.12
N ARG A 159 21.93 -13.36 -24.43
CA ARG A 159 21.08 -14.06 -23.45
C ARG A 159 21.88 -14.64 -22.28
N ASN A 160 23.09 -15.13 -22.51
CA ASN A 160 23.90 -15.73 -21.44
C ASN A 160 24.41 -14.66 -20.48
N LYS A 161 24.81 -13.50 -21.01
CA LYS A 161 25.22 -12.35 -20.20
C LYS A 161 24.06 -11.83 -19.36
N VAL A 162 22.85 -11.69 -19.94
CA VAL A 162 21.64 -11.25 -19.20
C VAL A 162 21.24 -12.28 -18.15
N ARG A 163 21.35 -13.58 -18.43
CA ARG A 163 21.08 -14.64 -17.45
C ARG A 163 22.04 -14.56 -16.25
N LYS A 164 23.32 -14.30 -16.51
CA LYS A 164 24.30 -14.09 -15.43
C LYS A 164 23.97 -12.87 -14.58
N MET A 165 23.64 -11.74 -15.21
CA MET A 165 23.22 -10.50 -14.50
C MET A 165 21.98 -10.76 -13.62
N CYS A 166 21.00 -11.51 -14.12
CA CYS A 166 19.82 -11.90 -13.35
C CYS A 166 20.21 -12.74 -12.12
N ALA A 167 21.06 -13.74 -12.30
CA ALA A 167 21.52 -14.61 -11.22
C ALA A 167 22.29 -13.83 -10.14
N ASP A 168 23.22 -12.96 -10.55
CA ASP A 168 24.03 -12.14 -9.63
C ASP A 168 23.15 -11.18 -8.82
N LEU A 169 22.16 -10.52 -9.47
CA LEU A 169 21.21 -9.64 -8.78
C LEU A 169 20.31 -10.41 -7.81
N SER A 170 19.79 -11.57 -8.22
CA SER A 170 18.94 -12.40 -7.36
C SER A 170 19.71 -12.85 -6.12
N LYS A 171 20.94 -13.36 -6.30
CA LYS A 171 21.80 -13.78 -5.18
C LYS A 171 22.04 -12.64 -4.20
N LYS A 172 22.42 -11.45 -4.72
CA LYS A 172 22.66 -10.27 -3.86
C LYS A 172 21.38 -9.83 -3.14
N SER A 173 20.24 -9.90 -3.83
CA SER A 173 18.94 -9.58 -3.22
C SER A 173 18.60 -10.53 -2.07
N ASP A 174 18.82 -11.83 -2.24
CA ASP A 174 18.56 -12.83 -1.21
C ASP A 174 19.48 -12.63 0.02
N GLU A 175 20.76 -12.33 -0.20
CA GLU A 175 21.72 -12.02 0.87
C GLU A 175 21.27 -10.79 1.68
N ILE A 176 20.88 -9.71 1.01
CA ILE A 176 20.41 -8.48 1.68
C ILE A 176 19.06 -8.72 2.37
N SER A 177 18.14 -9.47 1.79
CA SER A 177 16.88 -9.85 2.45
C SER A 177 17.15 -10.57 3.77
N GLY A 178 18.08 -11.52 3.79
CA GLY A 178 18.47 -12.20 5.02
C GLY A 178 19.08 -11.27 6.07
N GLN A 179 19.86 -10.28 5.67
CA GLN A 179 20.40 -9.26 6.59
C GLN A 179 19.31 -8.36 7.16
N ILE A 180 18.35 -7.92 6.33
CA ILE A 180 17.20 -7.12 6.76
C ILE A 180 16.36 -7.91 7.74
N ASP A 181 16.02 -9.16 7.44
CA ASP A 181 15.22 -10.03 8.32
C ASP A 181 15.91 -10.24 9.67
N ALA A 182 17.20 -10.52 9.65
CA ALA A 182 17.99 -10.67 10.87
C ALA A 182 18.03 -9.37 11.69
N ALA A 183 18.21 -8.22 11.05
CA ALA A 183 18.20 -6.92 11.69
C ALA A 183 16.84 -6.63 12.36
N VAL A 184 15.74 -6.87 11.67
CA VAL A 184 14.38 -6.61 12.16
C VAL A 184 14.01 -7.52 13.34
N VAL A 185 14.46 -8.77 13.36
CA VAL A 185 14.14 -9.72 14.43
C VAL A 185 15.03 -9.54 15.65
N ASN A 186 16.33 -9.27 15.46
CA ASN A 186 17.32 -9.28 16.55
C ASN A 186 17.50 -7.90 17.20
N THR A 187 17.14 -6.80 16.52
CA THR A 187 17.35 -5.46 17.08
C THR A 187 16.27 -5.13 18.12
N GLN A 188 16.71 -4.73 19.30
CA GLN A 188 15.84 -4.33 20.38
C GLN A 188 15.46 -2.85 20.28
N VAL A 189 14.18 -2.56 20.42
CA VAL A 189 13.61 -1.21 20.52
C VAL A 189 13.31 -0.94 21.99
N ALA A 190 13.86 0.13 22.53
CA ALA A 190 13.70 0.55 23.91
C ALA A 190 12.32 1.22 24.12
N TYR A 191 11.27 0.43 23.98
CA TYR A 191 9.89 0.84 24.17
C TYR A 191 9.09 -0.29 24.82
N GLU A 192 8.25 0.07 25.78
CA GLU A 192 7.31 -0.83 26.45
C GLU A 192 5.89 -0.45 26.04
N ALA A 193 5.18 -1.42 25.45
CA ALA A 193 3.83 -1.19 24.96
C ALA A 193 2.86 -1.05 26.13
N PRO A 194 2.01 -0.01 26.18
CA PRO A 194 1.06 0.18 27.28
C PRO A 194 -0.14 -0.78 27.23
N PHE A 195 -0.37 -1.47 26.12
CA PHE A 195 -1.45 -2.45 25.91
C PHE A 195 -1.03 -3.50 24.88
N ASP A 196 -1.81 -4.58 24.74
CA ASP A 196 -1.50 -5.65 23.79
C ASP A 196 -1.87 -5.24 22.33
N VAL A 197 -1.10 -5.75 21.38
CA VAL A 197 -1.33 -5.52 19.96
C VAL A 197 -2.66 -6.08 19.44
N ASN A 198 -3.22 -7.06 20.16
CA ASN A 198 -4.49 -7.70 19.81
C ASN A 198 -5.71 -7.05 20.47
N ASP A 199 -5.52 -6.17 21.48
CA ASP A 199 -6.63 -5.48 22.15
C ASP A 199 -7.48 -4.70 21.14
N THR A 200 -8.78 -4.67 21.31
CA THR A 200 -9.70 -3.91 20.47
C THR A 200 -9.67 -2.42 20.83
N PHE A 201 -10.40 -1.59 20.10
CA PHE A 201 -10.53 -0.17 20.43
C PHE A 201 -11.20 0.01 21.80
N SER A 202 -12.28 -0.74 22.08
CA SER A 202 -12.97 -0.70 23.37
C SER A 202 -12.08 -1.14 24.50
N ASP A 203 -11.30 -2.24 24.33
CA ASP A 203 -10.42 -2.74 25.39
C ASP A 203 -9.38 -1.69 25.83
N VAL A 204 -8.85 -0.90 24.89
CA VAL A 204 -7.83 0.12 25.18
C VAL A 204 -8.45 1.45 25.61
N PHE A 205 -9.63 1.79 25.10
CA PHE A 205 -10.31 3.06 25.42
C PHE A 205 -10.96 3.04 26.80
N GLU A 206 -11.46 1.88 27.23
CA GLU A 206 -12.17 1.71 28.51
C GLU A 206 -11.24 1.29 29.67
N ALA A 207 -9.94 1.00 29.39
CA ALA A 207 -8.95 0.62 30.40
C ALA A 207 -8.41 1.83 31.17
#